data_ff027fcc7cbe1a4e85c4b84db03ad278
#
_entry.id   ff027fcc7cbe1a4e85c4b84db03ad278
#
_cell.length_a   1.000
_cell.length_b   1.000
_cell.length_c   1.000
_cell.angle_alpha   90.00
_cell.angle_beta   90.00
_cell.angle_gamma   90.00
#
_symmetry.space_group_name_H-M   'P 1'
#
loop_
_entity.id
_entity.type
_entity.pdbx_description
1 polymer ?
#
loop_
_entity_poly.entity_id
_entity_poly.type
_entity_poly.pdbx_seq_one_letter_code
_entity_poly.pdbx_strand_id
1 'polypeptide(L)'
;MDHKGHRRHLIQILQGAYSGELAAGFAYRGHWKSVKNAHESAAIQKIEREEWVHRKRVGEMLANLDSAPQKFREAKLWVIGRTIGLACHLIGWFLPMYFAGRLESGNVLEYEDAAGHAAALGLKEFEADLQVMSRVEKEHEYFFLGVIAGHRLLPLMNSIFKWGLTKEPDSKPAPEAVYEVVE
;
A
#
# COMPACT_ATOMS: atom_id res chain seq x y z
N MET A 1 -26.43 0.53 -1.37
CA MET A 1 -26.00 0.05 -2.72
C MET A 1 -26.52 -1.36 -2.89
N ASP A 2 -26.89 -1.77 -4.09
CA ASP A 2 -27.32 -3.15 -4.36
C ASP A 2 -26.11 -4.09 -4.52
N HIS A 3 -26.35 -5.42 -4.55
CA HIS A 3 -25.31 -6.44 -4.66
C HIS A 3 -24.42 -6.25 -5.92
N LYS A 4 -25.01 -5.87 -7.06
CA LYS A 4 -24.26 -5.60 -8.29
C LYS A 4 -23.37 -4.35 -8.15
N GLY A 5 -23.84 -3.35 -7.42
CA GLY A 5 -23.08 -2.16 -7.10
C GLY A 5 -21.83 -2.49 -6.27
N HIS A 6 -22.00 -3.22 -5.15
CA HIS A 6 -20.88 -3.64 -4.31
C HIS A 6 -19.84 -4.44 -5.10
N ARG A 7 -20.27 -5.41 -5.92
CA ARG A 7 -19.35 -6.20 -6.74
C ARG A 7 -18.55 -5.33 -7.72
N ARG A 8 -19.19 -4.38 -8.38
CA ARG A 8 -18.52 -3.47 -9.32
C ARG A 8 -17.48 -2.60 -8.62
N HIS A 9 -17.84 -2.01 -7.48
CA HIS A 9 -16.92 -1.18 -6.70
C HIS A 9 -15.73 -1.99 -6.18
N LEU A 10 -15.96 -3.18 -5.62
CA LEU A 10 -14.89 -4.07 -5.19
C LEU A 10 -13.91 -4.35 -6.34
N ILE A 11 -14.40 -4.74 -7.53
CA ILE A 11 -13.55 -4.99 -8.69
C ILE A 11 -12.76 -3.72 -9.09
N GLN A 12 -13.37 -2.54 -9.04
CA GLN A 12 -12.69 -1.29 -9.39
C GLN A 12 -11.56 -0.96 -8.41
N ILE A 13 -11.80 -1.14 -7.10
CA ILE A 13 -10.78 -0.95 -6.07
C ILE A 13 -9.65 -1.96 -6.28
N LEU A 14 -9.95 -3.25 -6.40
CA LEU A 14 -8.94 -4.29 -6.62
C LEU A 14 -8.12 -4.07 -7.90
N GLN A 15 -8.72 -3.58 -8.99
CA GLN A 15 -7.98 -3.21 -10.19
C GLN A 15 -7.08 -1.98 -9.97
N GLY A 16 -7.49 -1.05 -9.10
CA GLY A 16 -6.68 0.08 -8.65
C GLY A 16 -5.49 -0.40 -7.85
N ALA A 17 -5.76 -1.13 -6.78
CA ALA A 17 -4.77 -1.70 -5.88
C ALA A 17 -3.74 -2.55 -6.63
N TYR A 18 -4.17 -3.49 -7.49
CA TYR A 18 -3.26 -4.33 -8.26
C TYR A 18 -2.21 -3.54 -9.04
N SER A 19 -2.60 -2.43 -9.62
CA SER A 19 -1.68 -1.55 -10.35
C SER A 19 -0.89 -0.64 -9.40
N GLY A 20 -1.49 -0.23 -8.29
CA GLY A 20 -0.86 0.54 -7.22
C GLY A 20 0.32 -0.22 -6.62
N GLU A 21 0.11 -1.47 -6.24
CA GLU A 21 1.15 -2.35 -5.69
C GLU A 21 2.32 -2.58 -6.65
N LEU A 22 2.05 -2.63 -7.98
CA LEU A 22 3.11 -2.65 -8.98
C LEU A 22 3.99 -1.40 -8.91
N ALA A 23 3.36 -0.23 -8.81
CA ALA A 23 4.09 1.02 -8.71
C ALA A 23 4.86 1.12 -7.39
N ALA A 24 4.22 0.74 -6.27
CA ALA A 24 4.82 0.72 -4.94
C ALA A 24 6.04 -0.20 -4.88
N GLY A 25 5.93 -1.43 -5.36
CA GLY A 25 7.05 -2.38 -5.40
C GLY A 25 8.26 -1.85 -6.16
N PHE A 26 8.07 -1.19 -7.31
CA PHE A 26 9.18 -0.56 -8.04
C PHE A 26 9.70 0.71 -7.36
N ALA A 27 8.83 1.52 -6.78
CA ALA A 27 9.21 2.72 -6.05
C ALA A 27 10.06 2.35 -4.82
N TYR A 28 9.61 1.38 -4.00
CA TYR A 28 10.34 0.91 -2.82
C TYR A 28 11.66 0.24 -3.16
N ARG A 29 11.74 -0.47 -4.30
CA ARG A 29 13.02 -1.00 -4.81
C ARG A 29 14.07 0.07 -5.05
N GLY A 30 13.68 1.23 -5.55
CA GLY A 30 14.57 2.39 -5.68
C GLY A 30 14.82 3.07 -4.34
N HIS A 31 13.79 3.19 -3.52
CA HIS A 31 13.83 3.88 -2.24
C HIS A 31 14.83 3.23 -1.28
N TRP A 32 14.71 1.92 -0.96
CA TRP A 32 15.64 1.30 -0.01
C TRP A 32 17.09 1.32 -0.49
N LYS A 33 17.33 1.28 -1.82
CA LYS A 33 18.68 1.42 -2.40
C LYS A 33 19.25 2.82 -2.27
N SER A 34 18.41 3.84 -2.14
CA SER A 34 18.82 5.24 -1.98
C SER A 34 19.11 5.60 -0.51
N VAL A 35 18.64 4.80 0.44
CA VAL A 35 18.76 5.07 1.88
C VAL A 35 20.09 4.56 2.42
N LYS A 36 20.82 5.44 3.16
CA LYS A 36 22.14 5.11 3.74
C LYS A 36 22.05 4.39 5.08
N ASN A 37 21.00 4.64 5.86
CA ASN A 37 20.78 3.97 7.14
C ASN A 37 20.39 2.52 6.89
N ALA A 38 21.16 1.57 7.38
CA ALA A 38 20.97 0.15 7.14
C ALA A 38 19.64 -0.38 7.72
N HIS A 39 19.23 0.12 8.89
CA HIS A 39 17.96 -0.28 9.51
C HIS A 39 16.75 0.20 8.69
N GLU A 40 16.75 1.48 8.29
CA GLU A 40 15.70 2.04 7.44
C GLU A 40 15.65 1.33 6.07
N SER A 41 16.82 1.10 5.46
CA SER A 41 16.92 0.38 4.18
C SER A 41 16.34 -1.04 4.28
N ALA A 42 16.67 -1.78 5.33
CA ALA A 42 16.14 -3.13 5.55
C ALA A 42 14.62 -3.14 5.78
N ALA A 43 14.10 -2.16 6.53
CA ALA A 43 12.67 -2.00 6.76
C ALA A 43 11.92 -1.71 5.45
N ILE A 44 12.41 -0.76 4.63
CA ILE A 44 11.79 -0.44 3.34
C ILE A 44 11.90 -1.61 2.36
N GLN A 45 12.98 -2.40 2.42
CA GLN A 45 13.10 -3.62 1.62
C GLN A 45 12.06 -4.70 2.06
N LYS A 46 11.74 -4.77 3.36
CA LYS A 46 10.64 -5.62 3.85
C LYS A 46 9.32 -5.14 3.28
N ILE A 47 9.03 -3.84 3.34
CA ILE A 47 7.83 -3.22 2.74
C ILE A 47 7.74 -3.59 1.25
N GLU A 48 8.81 -3.43 0.45
CA GLU A 48 8.81 -3.84 -0.96
C GLU A 48 8.32 -5.29 -1.15
N ARG A 49 8.76 -6.22 -0.32
CA ARG A 49 8.32 -7.63 -0.43
C ARG A 49 6.84 -7.79 -0.11
N GLU A 50 6.35 -7.05 0.87
CA GLU A 50 4.93 -7.08 1.27
C GLU A 50 4.03 -6.52 0.16
N GLU A 51 4.43 -5.46 -0.55
CA GLU A 51 3.72 -4.95 -1.74
C GLU A 51 3.55 -6.02 -2.83
N TRP A 52 4.60 -6.81 -3.09
CA TRP A 52 4.49 -7.91 -4.06
C TRP A 52 3.54 -9.02 -3.58
N VAL A 53 3.45 -9.27 -2.28
CA VAL A 53 2.47 -10.21 -1.71
C VAL A 53 1.06 -9.65 -1.83
N HIS A 54 0.83 -8.37 -1.49
CA HIS A 54 -0.45 -7.69 -1.67
C HIS A 54 -0.91 -7.77 -3.13
N ARG A 55 -0.03 -7.43 -4.07
CA ARG A 55 -0.33 -7.54 -5.49
C ARG A 55 -0.77 -8.94 -5.90
N LYS A 56 -0.10 -9.98 -5.44
CA LYS A 56 -0.45 -11.37 -5.73
C LYS A 56 -1.86 -11.68 -5.21
N ARG A 57 -2.14 -11.35 -3.95
CA ARG A 57 -3.45 -11.59 -3.32
C ARG A 57 -4.58 -10.86 -4.03
N VAL A 58 -4.38 -9.59 -4.36
CA VAL A 58 -5.36 -8.81 -5.14
C VAL A 58 -5.59 -9.42 -6.52
N GLY A 59 -4.56 -9.94 -7.16
CA GLY A 59 -4.67 -10.67 -8.43
C GLY A 59 -5.51 -11.94 -8.32
N GLU A 60 -5.32 -12.71 -7.25
CA GLU A 60 -6.13 -13.91 -6.95
C GLU A 60 -7.61 -13.54 -6.70
N MET A 61 -7.88 -12.46 -5.96
CA MET A 61 -9.25 -11.96 -5.74
C MET A 61 -9.91 -11.53 -7.05
N LEU A 62 -9.20 -10.83 -7.93
CA LEU A 62 -9.72 -10.43 -9.25
C LEU A 62 -10.08 -11.67 -10.08
N ALA A 63 -9.23 -12.68 -10.12
CA ALA A 63 -9.50 -13.93 -10.85
C ALA A 63 -10.75 -14.64 -10.31
N ASN A 64 -10.91 -14.71 -8.99
CA ASN A 64 -12.08 -15.31 -8.35
C ASN A 64 -13.38 -14.51 -8.58
N LEU A 65 -13.25 -13.24 -8.95
CA LEU A 65 -14.36 -12.39 -9.34
C LEU A 65 -14.58 -12.38 -10.88
N ASP A 66 -14.04 -13.33 -11.62
CA ASP A 66 -14.08 -13.38 -13.10
C ASP A 66 -13.67 -12.03 -13.72
N SER A 67 -12.63 -11.42 -13.15
CA SER A 67 -12.12 -10.12 -13.58
C SER A 67 -10.60 -10.17 -13.79
N ALA A 68 -10.07 -9.14 -14.41
CA ALA A 68 -8.66 -9.05 -14.73
C ALA A 68 -8.10 -7.64 -14.49
N PRO A 69 -6.78 -7.51 -14.27
CA PRO A 69 -6.09 -6.22 -14.23
C PRO A 69 -6.25 -5.42 -15.53
N GLN A 70 -6.21 -4.10 -15.41
CA GLN A 70 -6.32 -3.19 -16.54
C GLN A 70 -4.93 -2.95 -17.17
N LYS A 71 -4.65 -3.56 -18.32
CA LYS A 71 -3.33 -3.53 -18.99
C LYS A 71 -2.76 -2.11 -19.18
N PHE A 72 -3.58 -1.15 -19.56
CA PHE A 72 -3.13 0.23 -19.75
C PHE A 72 -2.73 0.89 -18.41
N ARG A 73 -3.52 0.66 -17.35
CA ARG A 73 -3.19 1.12 -16.00
C ARG A 73 -1.89 0.49 -15.51
N GLU A 74 -1.72 -0.81 -15.72
CA GLU A 74 -0.49 -1.54 -15.40
C GLU A 74 0.75 -0.89 -16.05
N ALA A 75 0.69 -0.68 -17.37
CA ALA A 75 1.80 -0.05 -18.09
C ALA A 75 2.11 1.37 -17.56
N LYS A 76 1.08 2.18 -17.31
CA LYS A 76 1.21 3.51 -16.75
C LYS A 76 1.85 3.48 -15.36
N LEU A 77 1.33 2.64 -14.45
CA LEU A 77 1.79 2.56 -13.06
C LEU A 77 3.19 1.92 -12.97
N TRP A 78 3.54 1.00 -13.88
CA TRP A 78 4.90 0.50 -14.02
C TRP A 78 5.90 1.63 -14.31
N VAL A 79 5.60 2.53 -15.28
CA VAL A 79 6.46 3.68 -15.59
C VAL A 79 6.55 4.61 -14.37
N ILE A 80 5.43 4.92 -13.72
CA ILE A 80 5.39 5.79 -12.54
C ILE A 80 6.25 5.22 -11.40
N GLY A 81 6.08 3.95 -11.04
CA GLY A 81 6.84 3.32 -9.97
C GLY A 81 8.34 3.35 -10.21
N ARG A 82 8.78 3.04 -11.44
CA ARG A 82 10.20 3.11 -11.81
C ARG A 82 10.75 4.54 -11.78
N THR A 83 9.95 5.51 -12.21
CA THR A 83 10.33 6.93 -12.17
C THR A 83 10.48 7.40 -10.72
N ILE A 84 9.54 7.05 -9.84
CA ILE A 84 9.64 7.37 -8.41
C ILE A 84 10.88 6.70 -7.79
N GLY A 85 11.11 5.42 -8.08
CA GLY A 85 12.29 4.71 -7.60
C GLY A 85 13.61 5.38 -7.99
N LEU A 86 13.73 5.89 -9.24
CA LEU A 86 14.87 6.67 -9.68
C LEU A 86 14.95 8.04 -8.97
N ALA A 87 13.81 8.72 -8.81
CA ALA A 87 13.73 10.00 -8.14
C ALA A 87 14.22 9.94 -6.69
N CYS A 88 14.00 8.83 -5.97
CA CYS A 88 14.50 8.65 -4.60
C CYS A 88 16.02 8.85 -4.46
N HIS A 89 16.79 8.58 -5.51
CA HIS A 89 18.23 8.82 -5.50
C HIS A 89 18.63 10.30 -5.66
N LEU A 90 17.70 11.15 -6.09
CA LEU A 90 17.98 12.55 -6.45
C LEU A 90 17.36 13.57 -5.49
N ILE A 91 16.17 13.27 -4.94
CA ILE A 91 15.36 14.23 -4.17
C ILE A 91 15.67 14.26 -2.67
N GLY A 92 16.69 13.52 -2.24
CA GLY A 92 17.11 13.44 -0.84
C GLY A 92 16.29 12.44 -0.02
N TRP A 93 16.59 12.36 1.27
CA TRP A 93 16.05 11.32 2.17
C TRP A 93 14.62 11.61 2.65
N PHE A 94 14.31 12.86 3.00
CA PHE A 94 13.05 13.21 3.66
C PHE A 94 11.81 13.08 2.77
N LEU A 95 11.88 13.56 1.52
CA LEU A 95 10.71 13.56 0.64
C LEU A 95 10.21 12.15 0.29
N PRO A 96 11.08 11.19 -0.07
CA PRO A 96 10.64 9.81 -0.27
C PRO A 96 9.97 9.21 0.96
N MET A 97 10.54 9.42 2.16
CA MET A 97 9.94 8.94 3.42
C MET A 97 8.56 9.55 3.68
N TYR A 98 8.43 10.87 3.48
CA TYR A 98 7.16 11.57 3.67
C TYR A 98 6.07 11.08 2.72
N PHE A 99 6.38 11.02 1.42
CA PHE A 99 5.39 10.62 0.42
C PHE A 99 5.06 9.13 0.48
N ALA A 100 6.00 8.28 0.87
CA ALA A 100 5.74 6.88 1.15
C ALA A 100 4.68 6.75 2.27
N GLY A 101 4.92 7.28 3.46
CA GLY A 101 3.97 7.16 4.56
C GLY A 101 2.60 7.79 4.25
N ARG A 102 2.58 8.90 3.49
CA ARG A 102 1.31 9.49 3.03
C ARG A 102 0.57 8.59 2.03
N LEU A 103 1.28 7.84 1.20
CA LEU A 103 0.69 6.87 0.29
C LEU A 103 0.06 5.72 1.08
N GLU A 104 0.79 5.16 2.05
CA GLU A 104 0.29 4.07 2.89
C GLU A 104 -0.98 4.44 3.65
N SER A 105 -1.07 5.69 4.13
CA SER A 105 -2.31 6.23 4.72
C SER A 105 -3.51 6.14 3.75
N GLY A 106 -3.29 6.30 2.47
CA GLY A 106 -4.31 6.12 1.43
C GLY A 106 -4.68 4.65 1.21
N ASN A 107 -3.67 3.77 1.19
CA ASN A 107 -3.84 2.33 1.00
C ASN A 107 -4.64 1.71 2.15
N VAL A 108 -4.41 2.14 3.41
CA VAL A 108 -5.23 1.74 4.57
C VAL A 108 -6.71 1.92 4.28
N LEU A 109 -7.11 3.12 3.85
CA LEU A 109 -8.53 3.45 3.58
C LEU A 109 -9.07 2.67 2.36
N GLU A 110 -8.24 2.47 1.34
CA GLU A 110 -8.63 1.72 0.14
C GLU A 110 -8.93 0.26 0.47
N TYR A 111 -8.09 -0.39 1.29
CA TYR A 111 -8.33 -1.77 1.72
C TYR A 111 -9.48 -1.91 2.72
N GLU A 112 -9.70 -0.93 3.60
CA GLU A 112 -10.90 -0.90 4.47
C GLU A 112 -12.19 -0.79 3.65
N ASP A 113 -12.23 0.07 2.65
CA ASP A 113 -13.39 0.21 1.76
C ASP A 113 -13.65 -1.07 0.96
N ALA A 114 -12.58 -1.68 0.41
CA ALA A 114 -12.67 -2.97 -0.26
C ALA A 114 -13.21 -4.08 0.67
N ALA A 115 -12.74 -4.14 1.92
CA ALA A 115 -13.22 -5.10 2.92
C ALA A 115 -14.71 -4.90 3.22
N GLY A 116 -15.18 -3.66 3.33
CA GLY A 116 -16.59 -3.33 3.50
C GLY A 116 -17.45 -3.82 2.33
N HIS A 117 -16.95 -3.69 1.09
CA HIS A 117 -17.62 -4.24 -0.09
C HIS A 117 -17.61 -5.76 -0.12
N ALA A 118 -16.51 -6.41 0.27
CA ALA A 118 -16.42 -7.86 0.38
C ALA A 118 -17.40 -8.42 1.42
N ALA A 119 -17.49 -7.79 2.60
CA ALA A 119 -18.45 -8.12 3.65
C ALA A 119 -19.91 -8.04 3.15
N ALA A 120 -20.27 -6.95 2.44
CA ALA A 120 -21.60 -6.77 1.87
C ALA A 120 -21.96 -7.83 0.81
N LEU A 121 -20.98 -8.47 0.20
CA LEU A 121 -21.12 -9.56 -0.75
C LEU A 121 -21.09 -10.95 -0.10
N GLY A 122 -20.82 -11.04 1.20
CA GLY A 122 -20.65 -12.31 1.92
C GLY A 122 -19.34 -13.04 1.62
N LEU A 123 -18.36 -12.35 1.04
CA LEU A 123 -17.03 -12.86 0.66
C LEU A 123 -16.08 -12.81 1.88
N LYS A 124 -16.31 -13.66 2.87
CA LYS A 124 -15.62 -13.62 4.18
C LYS A 124 -14.11 -13.76 4.09
N GLU A 125 -13.59 -14.58 3.16
CA GLU A 125 -12.14 -14.75 2.98
C GLU A 125 -11.52 -13.46 2.42
N PHE A 126 -12.15 -12.80 1.45
CA PHE A 126 -11.69 -11.53 0.93
C PHE A 126 -11.73 -10.43 1.99
N GLU A 127 -12.83 -10.36 2.76
CA GLU A 127 -12.95 -9.42 3.87
C GLU A 127 -11.79 -9.59 4.85
N ALA A 128 -11.49 -10.81 5.28
CA ALA A 128 -10.42 -11.10 6.22
C ALA A 128 -9.04 -10.72 5.64
N ASP A 129 -8.75 -11.11 4.41
CA ASP A 129 -7.48 -10.79 3.75
C ASP A 129 -7.29 -9.27 3.58
N LEU A 130 -8.33 -8.55 3.12
CA LEU A 130 -8.29 -7.11 2.92
C LEU A 130 -8.12 -6.35 4.25
N GLN A 131 -8.72 -6.84 5.34
CA GLN A 131 -8.48 -6.30 6.69
C GLN A 131 -7.06 -6.55 7.17
N VAL A 132 -6.44 -7.69 6.84
CA VAL A 132 -5.02 -7.95 7.13
C VAL A 132 -4.15 -6.98 6.35
N MET A 133 -4.38 -6.81 5.05
CA MET A 133 -3.64 -5.88 4.20
C MET A 133 -3.75 -4.44 4.73
N SER A 134 -4.94 -3.96 5.07
CA SER A 134 -5.13 -2.63 5.68
C SER A 134 -4.27 -2.44 6.95
N ARG A 135 -4.16 -3.47 7.81
CA ARG A 135 -3.30 -3.41 9.01
C ARG A 135 -1.81 -3.33 8.66
N VAL A 136 -1.38 -4.09 7.65
CA VAL A 136 0.02 -4.05 7.19
C VAL A 136 0.37 -2.65 6.64
N GLU A 137 -0.51 -2.07 5.80
CA GLU A 137 -0.34 -0.68 5.32
C GLU A 137 -0.27 0.33 6.47
N LYS A 138 -1.02 0.06 7.54
CA LYS A 138 -0.98 0.91 8.74
C LYS A 138 0.37 0.81 9.47
N GLU A 139 0.95 -0.38 9.53
CA GLU A 139 2.30 -0.58 10.08
C GLU A 139 3.35 0.15 9.22
N HIS A 140 3.22 0.12 7.89
CA HIS A 140 4.07 0.89 6.97
C HIS A 140 3.93 2.40 7.22
N GLU A 141 2.70 2.91 7.34
CA GLU A 141 2.46 4.33 7.66
C GLU A 141 3.14 4.74 8.96
N TYR A 142 3.01 3.94 10.03
CA TYR A 142 3.65 4.22 11.32
C TYR A 142 5.16 4.18 11.24
N PHE A 143 5.74 3.25 10.50
CA PHE A 143 7.18 3.20 10.27
C PHE A 143 7.67 4.52 9.65
N PHE A 144 7.09 4.95 8.54
CA PHE A 144 7.51 6.18 7.87
C PHE A 144 7.31 7.41 8.75
N LEU A 145 6.19 7.50 9.46
CA LEU A 145 5.94 8.61 10.38
C LEU A 145 6.96 8.65 11.52
N GLY A 146 7.29 7.50 12.10
CA GLY A 146 8.29 7.38 13.15
C GLY A 146 9.67 7.84 12.69
N VAL A 147 10.05 7.46 11.47
CA VAL A 147 11.35 7.81 10.87
C VAL A 147 11.49 9.32 10.64
N ILE A 148 10.44 10.00 10.19
CA ILE A 148 10.47 11.45 9.92
C ILE A 148 10.04 12.31 11.10
N ALA A 149 9.70 11.71 12.24
CA ALA A 149 9.27 12.44 13.44
C ALA A 149 10.32 13.48 13.86
N GLY A 150 9.87 14.71 14.12
CA GLY A 150 10.75 15.82 14.49
C GLY A 150 11.54 16.45 13.35
N HIS A 151 11.42 15.99 12.12
CA HIS A 151 12.10 16.62 10.98
C HIS A 151 11.54 18.03 10.72
N ARG A 152 12.43 19.01 10.53
CA ARG A 152 12.09 20.45 10.40
C ARG A 152 11.09 20.78 9.27
N LEU A 153 11.05 19.96 8.22
CA LEU A 153 10.15 20.17 7.08
C LEU A 153 8.76 19.55 7.31
N LEU A 154 8.58 18.70 8.31
CA LEU A 154 7.34 17.97 8.53
C LEU A 154 6.11 18.89 8.73
N PRO A 155 6.17 19.98 9.54
CA PRO A 155 5.03 20.88 9.68
C PRO A 155 4.62 21.57 8.38
N LEU A 156 5.60 22.00 7.58
CA LEU A 156 5.36 22.62 6.27
C LEU A 156 4.69 21.62 5.31
N MET A 157 5.24 20.41 5.20
CA MET A 157 4.69 19.38 4.31
C MET A 157 3.27 18.98 4.72
N ASN A 158 3.01 18.83 6.02
CA ASN A 158 1.67 18.53 6.52
C ASN A 158 0.66 19.66 6.27
N SER A 159 1.09 20.93 6.29
CA SER A 159 0.21 22.05 5.95
C SER A 159 -0.21 22.05 4.48
N ILE A 160 0.67 21.60 3.58
CA ILE A 160 0.44 21.56 2.13
C ILE A 160 -0.32 20.30 1.74
N PHE A 161 0.16 19.12 2.16
CA PHE A 161 -0.31 17.82 1.68
C PHE A 161 -1.28 17.14 2.63
N LYS A 162 -1.50 17.71 3.82
CA LYS A 162 -2.51 17.26 4.80
C LYS A 162 -2.42 15.77 5.12
N TRP A 163 -1.21 15.25 5.32
CA TRP A 163 -1.06 13.89 5.83
C TRP A 163 -1.43 13.90 7.32
N GLY A 164 -2.59 13.36 7.63
CA GLY A 164 -2.99 13.06 9.00
C GLY A 164 -2.96 11.55 9.19
N LEU A 165 -2.58 11.10 10.38
CA LEU A 165 -2.71 9.68 10.72
C LEU A 165 -4.16 9.23 10.51
N THR A 166 -4.34 8.16 9.76
CA THR A 166 -5.60 7.43 9.78
C THR A 166 -5.84 6.94 11.21
N LYS A 167 -7.09 6.96 11.68
CA LYS A 167 -7.42 6.38 12.98
C LYS A 167 -7.01 4.93 13.00
N GLU A 168 -6.54 4.44 14.17
CA GLU A 168 -6.28 3.01 14.31
C GLU A 168 -7.54 2.22 13.95
N PRO A 169 -7.43 1.19 13.11
CA PRO A 169 -8.51 0.23 12.98
C PRO A 169 -8.72 -0.42 14.35
N ASP A 170 -9.99 -0.55 14.76
CA ASP A 170 -10.39 -1.23 16.01
C ASP A 170 -10.01 -2.71 15.93
N SER A 171 -8.73 -3.08 16.10
CA SER A 171 -8.36 -4.48 16.09
C SER A 171 -6.94 -4.77 16.54
N LYS A 172 -6.79 -5.97 17.08
CA LYS A 172 -5.58 -6.64 17.55
C LYS A 172 -4.42 -6.58 16.53
N PRO A 173 -3.16 -6.59 16.99
CA PRO A 173 -2.00 -6.63 16.10
C PRO A 173 -2.16 -7.78 15.09
N ALA A 174 -1.69 -7.55 13.86
CA ALA A 174 -1.68 -8.58 12.82
C ALA A 174 -0.93 -9.81 13.35
N PRO A 175 -1.43 -11.03 13.16
CA PRO A 175 -0.69 -12.22 13.53
C PRO A 175 0.62 -12.26 12.74
N GLU A 176 1.74 -12.45 13.41
CA GLU A 176 3.11 -12.48 12.88
C GLU A 176 3.34 -13.51 11.73
N ALA A 177 2.33 -14.32 11.41
CA ALA A 177 2.48 -15.55 10.62
C ALA A 177 1.76 -15.58 9.26
N VAL A 178 1.35 -14.46 8.67
CA VAL A 178 0.52 -14.53 7.45
C VAL A 178 1.33 -14.50 6.14
N TYR A 179 2.60 -14.14 6.16
CA TYR A 179 3.41 -14.06 4.96
C TYR A 179 4.65 -14.97 5.04
N GLU A 180 4.46 -16.31 4.93
CA GLU A 180 5.57 -17.14 4.48
C GLU A 180 5.94 -16.70 3.05
N VAL A 181 7.09 -16.07 2.95
CA VAL A 181 7.73 -15.78 1.66
C VAL A 181 8.09 -17.12 1.05
N VAL A 182 7.29 -17.59 0.10
CA VAL A 182 7.69 -18.70 -0.77
C VAL A 182 8.81 -18.14 -1.66
N GLU A 183 10.03 -18.62 -1.42
CA GLU A 183 11.23 -18.35 -2.23
C GLU A 183 11.04 -18.78 -3.70
#